data_e75d82558fd2819d53b6b95c8c6a2c92
#
_entry.id   e75d82558fd2819d53b6b95c8c6a2c92
#
_cell.length_a   1.000
_cell.length_b   1.000
_cell.length_c   1.000
_cell.angle_alpha   90.00
_cell.angle_beta   90.00
_cell.angle_gamma   90.00
#
_symmetry.space_group_name_H-M   'P 1'
#
loop_
_entity.id
_entity.type
_entity.pdbx_description
1 polymer ?
#
loop_
_entity_poly.entity_id
_entity_poly.type
_entity_poly.pdbx_seq_one_letter_code
_entity_poly.pdbx_strand_id
1 'polypeptide(L)'
;MIQLLNICNFFIRKLKYLLLYFLCFNFSYSSEIFNHIEDTKLYENSYWAKLLHFRDGVSEIDSDNFFISKDGKKDLKKELFETIQSLQNGQNNVLCRFPLRVEWLKQNIPSLEKTIIYYSCEELDKYISLLDAKYVTMVFPTAHINSPASMYGHTFLRLGSNKQTPLISNAINYAAVTNETNGFIFAYKGLFGHYEGRYSILPYYEKIKEYNNLEQRDIWEYDLDLNQEEINRLVLHTFELKDSYSDYFFFKENCSYNILWLLEIARPSLDLVSNFDFKTVPLDSIKILQKYDLIENTNFRYSSMRKMKHILNEEIENKKYLKEFVNEDKPLNESLSTKDKISYLDFKISYLQYQRSNNEYDKDEYLKRYLQLLKQRSSFKEVSNYEIETPFDPLYSHDSARVSFFYDSNDSFELSAKPVYNDMYDITDGYLQGAYIDFFELNLKKQKEDDLKLDRFTLLKIKSLAPRDMFFKPISWGIDLGYEHFKEENDYLKIKPEIGLSFGQNKDYIYTMLSSNIYYKANEQLASIGTNIGFVTNRFKDFKIGLNYSYDKYNKNFENKQFEGFITYKLNRNASLNLRYLNDNLYEKEDILKVGVSYYF
;
A
#
# COMPACT_ATOMS: atom_id res chain seq x y z
N MET A 1 -76.71 28.77 -5.80
CA MET A 1 -76.12 27.45 -6.11
C MET A 1 -75.51 27.42 -7.52
N ILE A 2 -76.19 27.85 -8.58
CA ILE A 2 -75.66 27.87 -9.99
C ILE A 2 -74.47 28.78 -10.21
N GLN A 3 -74.42 29.96 -9.59
CA GLN A 3 -73.29 30.89 -9.68
C GLN A 3 -71.95 30.34 -9.02
N LEU A 4 -72.12 29.64 -7.91
CA LEU A 4 -70.96 29.00 -7.26
C LEU A 4 -70.38 27.84 -8.08
N LEU A 5 -71.20 27.07 -8.76
CA LEU A 5 -70.82 25.99 -9.69
C LEU A 5 -70.06 26.54 -10.92
N ASN A 6 -70.48 27.68 -11.46
CA ASN A 6 -69.80 28.34 -12.57
C ASN A 6 -68.44 28.93 -12.20
N ILE A 7 -68.30 29.48 -10.99
CA ILE A 7 -67.00 29.95 -10.48
C ILE A 7 -66.02 28.80 -10.21
N CYS A 8 -66.53 27.69 -9.64
CA CYS A 8 -65.71 26.52 -9.40
C CYS A 8 -65.24 25.85 -10.71
N ASN A 9 -66.09 25.74 -11.72
CA ASN A 9 -65.73 25.25 -13.04
C ASN A 9 -64.72 26.17 -13.78
N PHE A 10 -64.81 27.48 -13.59
CA PHE A 10 -63.83 28.44 -14.14
C PHE A 10 -62.46 28.29 -13.49
N PHE A 11 -62.40 28.12 -12.15
CA PHE A 11 -61.14 27.85 -11.43
C PHE A 11 -60.54 26.50 -11.81
N ILE A 12 -61.32 25.45 -11.92
CA ILE A 12 -60.88 24.10 -12.34
C ILE A 12 -60.35 24.14 -13.77
N ARG A 13 -60.98 24.88 -14.68
CA ARG A 13 -60.48 25.06 -16.05
C ARG A 13 -59.15 25.84 -16.07
N LYS A 14 -59.02 26.93 -15.34
CA LYS A 14 -57.75 27.68 -15.24
C LYS A 14 -56.64 26.83 -14.62
N LEU A 15 -56.95 26.06 -13.59
CA LEU A 15 -56.00 25.15 -12.96
C LEU A 15 -55.55 24.03 -13.92
N LYS A 16 -56.46 23.48 -14.75
CA LYS A 16 -56.11 22.54 -15.81
C LYS A 16 -55.23 23.15 -16.88
N TYR A 17 -55.48 24.39 -17.32
CA TYR A 17 -54.62 25.08 -18.29
C TYR A 17 -53.27 25.45 -17.70
N LEU A 18 -53.22 25.81 -16.43
CA LEU A 18 -51.95 26.06 -15.72
C LEU A 18 -51.11 24.77 -15.59
N LEU A 19 -51.77 23.66 -15.24
CA LEU A 19 -51.12 22.33 -15.18
C LEU A 19 -50.66 21.85 -16.57
N LEU A 20 -51.47 22.04 -17.61
CA LEU A 20 -51.04 21.73 -18.99
C LEU A 20 -49.87 22.60 -19.45
N TYR A 21 -49.89 23.90 -19.14
CA TYR A 21 -48.80 24.81 -19.44
C TYR A 21 -47.52 24.39 -18.71
N PHE A 22 -47.60 24.02 -17.43
CA PHE A 22 -46.50 23.52 -16.63
C PHE A 22 -45.94 22.18 -17.17
N LEU A 23 -46.83 21.28 -17.60
CA LEU A 23 -46.45 20.00 -18.22
C LEU A 23 -45.79 20.21 -19.58
N CYS A 24 -46.35 21.07 -20.45
CA CYS A 24 -45.75 21.39 -21.75
C CYS A 24 -44.41 22.10 -21.60
N PHE A 25 -44.28 22.98 -20.61
CA PHE A 25 -43.04 23.71 -20.35
C PHE A 25 -41.92 22.77 -19.87
N ASN A 26 -42.21 21.87 -18.95
CA ASN A 26 -41.27 20.84 -18.51
C ASN A 26 -40.87 19.86 -19.63
N PHE A 27 -41.83 19.49 -20.48
CA PHE A 27 -41.58 18.60 -21.61
C PHE A 27 -40.68 19.25 -22.67
N SER A 28 -40.82 20.55 -22.90
CA SER A 28 -40.00 21.32 -23.83
C SER A 28 -38.54 21.46 -23.34
N TYR A 29 -38.33 21.74 -22.04
CA TYR A 29 -37.00 21.84 -21.45
C TYR A 29 -36.28 20.48 -21.36
N SER A 30 -37.00 19.43 -21.03
CA SER A 30 -36.48 18.07 -21.01
C SER A 30 -35.98 17.64 -22.38
N SER A 31 -36.75 17.92 -23.44
CA SER A 31 -36.34 17.66 -24.82
C SER A 31 -35.09 18.42 -25.25
N GLU A 32 -34.94 19.69 -24.83
CA GLU A 32 -33.77 20.52 -25.14
C GLU A 32 -32.50 19.99 -24.46
N ILE A 33 -32.59 19.56 -23.20
CA ILE A 33 -31.48 18.97 -22.43
C ILE A 33 -30.98 17.69 -23.11
N PHE A 34 -31.89 16.77 -23.46
CA PHE A 34 -31.51 15.51 -24.08
C PHE A 34 -30.95 15.70 -25.50
N ASN A 35 -31.45 16.65 -26.28
CA ASN A 35 -30.88 17.00 -27.56
C ASN A 35 -29.46 17.56 -27.38
N HIS A 36 -29.23 18.46 -26.42
CA HIS A 36 -27.91 18.98 -26.11
C HIS A 36 -26.91 17.87 -25.80
N ILE A 37 -27.31 16.89 -24.99
CA ILE A 37 -26.45 15.73 -24.62
C ILE A 37 -26.09 14.88 -25.83
N GLU A 38 -27.05 14.65 -26.72
CA GLU A 38 -26.82 13.89 -27.95
C GLU A 38 -25.90 14.66 -28.91
N ASP A 39 -26.16 15.94 -29.12
CA ASP A 39 -25.38 16.79 -30.02
C ASP A 39 -23.92 16.96 -29.56
N THR A 40 -23.70 17.08 -28.23
CA THR A 40 -22.38 17.24 -27.64
C THR A 40 -21.72 15.90 -27.32
N LYS A 41 -22.45 14.80 -27.36
CA LYS A 41 -22.03 13.47 -26.89
C LYS A 41 -21.44 13.52 -25.47
N LEU A 42 -22.09 14.25 -24.57
CA LEU A 42 -21.59 14.51 -23.22
C LEU A 42 -21.27 13.22 -22.43
N TYR A 43 -21.93 12.12 -22.75
CA TYR A 43 -21.67 10.80 -22.18
C TYR A 43 -20.30 10.19 -22.59
N GLU A 44 -19.64 10.71 -23.62
CA GLU A 44 -18.27 10.33 -24.02
C GLU A 44 -17.20 11.21 -23.34
N ASN A 45 -17.61 12.16 -22.49
CA ASN A 45 -16.66 13.02 -21.77
C ASN A 45 -15.81 12.20 -20.80
N SER A 46 -14.48 12.41 -20.87
CA SER A 46 -13.50 11.66 -20.06
C SER A 46 -13.71 11.82 -18.55
N TYR A 47 -14.15 13.01 -18.09
CA TYR A 47 -14.40 13.22 -16.68
C TYR A 47 -15.67 12.51 -16.19
N TRP A 48 -16.73 12.43 -17.05
CA TRP A 48 -17.90 11.59 -16.75
C TRP A 48 -17.50 10.13 -16.57
N ALA A 49 -16.66 9.61 -17.45
CA ALA A 49 -16.12 8.26 -17.32
C ALA A 49 -15.30 8.10 -16.02
N LYS A 50 -14.45 9.09 -15.65
CA LYS A 50 -13.71 9.08 -14.40
C LYS A 50 -14.63 9.08 -13.17
N LEU A 51 -15.69 9.89 -13.15
CA LEU A 51 -16.68 9.93 -12.07
C LEU A 51 -17.39 8.59 -11.84
N LEU A 52 -17.46 7.76 -12.87
CA LEU A 52 -18.04 6.42 -12.83
C LEU A 52 -17.00 5.32 -12.67
N HIS A 53 -15.73 5.64 -12.46
CA HIS A 53 -14.62 4.68 -12.45
C HIS A 53 -14.63 3.75 -13.68
N PHE A 54 -14.93 4.33 -14.85
CA PHE A 54 -15.14 3.57 -16.08
C PHE A 54 -13.84 3.43 -16.85
N ARG A 55 -13.41 2.19 -17.06
CA ARG A 55 -12.20 1.85 -17.80
C ARG A 55 -12.44 0.58 -18.61
N ASP A 56 -11.82 0.49 -19.79
CA ASP A 56 -11.90 -0.69 -20.66
C ASP A 56 -13.34 -1.16 -20.96
N GLY A 57 -14.30 -0.22 -21.04
CA GLY A 57 -15.68 -0.50 -21.39
C GLY A 57 -16.60 -0.89 -20.22
N VAL A 58 -16.11 -0.82 -18.98
CA VAL A 58 -16.87 -1.17 -17.78
C VAL A 58 -16.40 -0.35 -16.58
N SER A 59 -17.29 -0.09 -15.62
CA SER A 59 -16.90 0.51 -14.35
C SER A 59 -16.22 -0.51 -13.44
N GLU A 60 -15.16 -0.09 -12.74
CA GLU A 60 -14.46 -0.88 -11.72
C GLU A 60 -15.24 -0.92 -10.38
N ILE A 61 -16.31 -0.14 -10.22
CA ILE A 61 -17.21 -0.23 -9.06
C ILE A 61 -18.18 -1.39 -9.26
N ASP A 62 -18.21 -2.32 -8.31
CA ASP A 62 -19.03 -3.54 -8.37
C ASP A 62 -20.38 -3.39 -7.67
N SER A 63 -20.54 -2.38 -6.84
CA SER A 63 -21.80 -2.07 -6.17
C SER A 63 -22.87 -1.57 -7.14
N ASP A 64 -23.94 -2.32 -7.31
CA ASP A 64 -25.12 -1.90 -8.12
C ASP A 64 -25.71 -0.57 -7.64
N ASN A 65 -25.65 -0.31 -6.35
CA ASN A 65 -26.17 0.92 -5.75
C ASN A 65 -25.38 2.18 -6.14
N PHE A 66 -24.18 2.07 -6.72
CA PHE A 66 -23.40 3.21 -7.23
C PHE A 66 -23.98 3.79 -8.52
N PHE A 67 -24.84 3.05 -9.20
CA PHE A 67 -25.46 3.45 -10.46
C PHE A 67 -26.95 3.76 -10.27
N ILE A 68 -27.45 4.66 -11.10
CA ILE A 68 -28.89 4.94 -11.21
C ILE A 68 -29.51 4.00 -12.23
N SER A 69 -28.84 3.84 -13.38
CA SER A 69 -29.23 2.87 -14.39
C SER A 69 -28.82 1.44 -14.00
N LYS A 70 -29.68 0.48 -14.28
CA LYS A 70 -29.33 -0.95 -14.15
C LYS A 70 -28.17 -1.36 -15.06
N ASP A 71 -27.99 -0.66 -16.17
CA ASP A 71 -26.91 -0.89 -17.12
C ASP A 71 -25.73 0.07 -16.90
N GLY A 72 -25.80 0.97 -15.91
CA GLY A 72 -24.86 2.07 -15.67
C GLY A 72 -23.41 1.63 -15.52
N LYS A 73 -23.18 0.42 -15.01
CA LYS A 73 -21.85 -0.19 -14.93
C LYS A 73 -21.18 -0.37 -16.31
N LYS A 74 -21.96 -0.48 -17.41
CA LYS A 74 -21.48 -0.77 -18.76
C LYS A 74 -21.89 0.27 -19.80
N ASP A 75 -22.79 1.18 -19.46
CA ASP A 75 -23.37 2.13 -20.41
C ASP A 75 -23.40 3.54 -19.82
N LEU A 76 -22.34 4.31 -20.13
CA LEU A 76 -22.17 5.70 -19.69
C LEU A 76 -23.34 6.59 -20.12
N LYS A 77 -23.92 6.32 -21.31
CA LYS A 77 -25.02 7.11 -21.84
C LYS A 77 -26.30 6.88 -21.05
N LYS A 78 -26.66 5.62 -20.80
CA LYS A 78 -27.84 5.30 -19.99
C LYS A 78 -27.73 5.85 -18.58
N GLU A 79 -26.54 5.72 -17.94
CA GLU A 79 -26.31 6.27 -16.61
C GLU A 79 -26.49 7.78 -16.59
N LEU A 80 -25.97 8.50 -17.59
CA LEU A 80 -26.16 9.94 -17.70
C LEU A 80 -27.62 10.33 -17.82
N PHE A 81 -28.35 9.67 -18.72
CA PHE A 81 -29.77 9.96 -18.99
C PHE A 81 -30.63 9.68 -17.77
N GLU A 82 -30.48 8.52 -17.13
CA GLU A 82 -31.26 8.15 -15.93
C GLU A 82 -30.91 9.01 -14.72
N THR A 83 -29.64 9.45 -14.58
CA THR A 83 -29.22 10.40 -13.56
C THR A 83 -29.95 11.74 -13.72
N ILE A 84 -29.99 12.30 -14.93
CA ILE A 84 -30.69 13.55 -15.21
C ILE A 84 -32.21 13.40 -15.00
N GLN A 85 -32.80 12.33 -15.49
CA GLN A 85 -34.24 12.06 -15.31
C GLN A 85 -34.60 11.94 -13.81
N SER A 86 -33.75 11.29 -13.04
CA SER A 86 -33.95 11.16 -11.58
C SER A 86 -33.82 12.51 -10.87
N LEU A 87 -32.91 13.38 -11.27
CA LEU A 87 -32.79 14.75 -10.75
C LEU A 87 -34.02 15.59 -11.05
N GLN A 88 -34.55 15.51 -12.27
CA GLN A 88 -35.77 16.24 -12.69
C GLN A 88 -37.03 15.76 -11.97
N ASN A 89 -37.06 14.50 -11.61
CA ASN A 89 -38.22 13.87 -10.93
C ASN A 89 -38.05 13.86 -9.39
N GLY A 90 -36.90 14.30 -8.84
CA GLY A 90 -36.60 14.21 -7.40
C GLY A 90 -36.50 12.77 -6.89
N GLN A 91 -36.12 11.82 -7.75
CA GLN A 91 -36.09 10.39 -7.42
C GLN A 91 -34.67 9.94 -7.01
N ASN A 92 -34.59 8.76 -6.37
CA ASN A 92 -33.36 8.06 -6.01
C ASN A 92 -32.39 8.86 -5.15
N ASN A 93 -32.83 9.98 -4.56
CA ASN A 93 -32.00 10.88 -3.75
C ASN A 93 -30.70 11.34 -4.47
N VAL A 94 -30.74 11.44 -5.81
CA VAL A 94 -29.54 11.70 -6.65
C VAL A 94 -28.85 13.02 -6.26
N LEU A 95 -29.64 14.05 -5.99
CA LEU A 95 -29.11 15.38 -5.60
C LEU A 95 -28.17 15.32 -4.39
N CYS A 96 -28.52 14.54 -3.38
CA CYS A 96 -27.71 14.46 -2.16
C CYS A 96 -26.69 13.31 -2.20
N ARG A 97 -27.00 12.24 -2.92
CA ARG A 97 -26.18 11.04 -2.97
C ARG A 97 -24.98 11.16 -3.89
N PHE A 98 -25.15 11.87 -5.01
CA PHE A 98 -24.11 12.05 -6.02
C PHE A 98 -23.80 13.53 -6.27
N PRO A 99 -23.35 14.27 -5.22
CA PRO A 99 -23.21 15.71 -5.29
C PRO A 99 -22.19 16.18 -6.33
N LEU A 100 -21.09 15.46 -6.54
CA LEU A 100 -20.08 15.82 -7.54
C LEU A 100 -20.58 15.58 -8.97
N ARG A 101 -21.29 14.47 -9.21
CA ARG A 101 -21.94 14.21 -10.51
C ARG A 101 -22.93 15.31 -10.83
N VAL A 102 -23.74 15.71 -9.85
CA VAL A 102 -24.72 16.81 -10.01
C VAL A 102 -24.04 18.13 -10.30
N GLU A 103 -22.96 18.46 -9.58
CA GLU A 103 -22.19 19.68 -9.81
C GLU A 103 -21.63 19.72 -11.23
N TRP A 104 -21.01 18.60 -11.67
CA TRP A 104 -20.51 18.48 -13.04
C TRP A 104 -21.60 18.60 -14.10
N LEU A 105 -22.75 17.98 -13.87
CA LEU A 105 -23.90 18.09 -14.80
C LEU A 105 -24.40 19.52 -14.91
N LYS A 106 -24.49 20.28 -13.82
CA LYS A 106 -24.88 21.69 -13.82
C LYS A 106 -23.90 22.57 -14.59
N GLN A 107 -22.59 22.29 -14.46
CA GLN A 107 -21.56 23.02 -15.19
C GLN A 107 -21.63 22.78 -16.70
N ASN A 108 -21.95 21.57 -17.13
CA ASN A 108 -21.99 21.20 -18.55
C ASN A 108 -23.37 21.39 -19.21
N ILE A 109 -24.43 21.44 -18.41
CA ILE A 109 -25.83 21.60 -18.88
C ILE A 109 -26.49 22.72 -18.03
N PRO A 110 -26.20 24.00 -18.28
CA PRO A 110 -26.75 25.09 -17.45
C PRO A 110 -28.29 25.15 -17.40
N SER A 111 -28.98 24.70 -18.46
CA SER A 111 -30.43 24.60 -18.50
C SER A 111 -31.01 23.60 -17.49
N LEU A 112 -30.23 22.60 -17.07
CA LEU A 112 -30.61 21.57 -16.11
C LEU A 112 -30.98 22.17 -14.74
N GLU A 113 -30.28 23.21 -14.31
CA GLU A 113 -30.52 23.87 -12.99
C GLU A 113 -31.96 24.31 -12.79
N LYS A 114 -32.65 24.71 -13.87
CA LYS A 114 -34.05 25.16 -13.84
C LYS A 114 -35.06 24.02 -13.69
N THR A 115 -34.61 22.78 -13.88
CA THR A 115 -35.49 21.59 -13.88
C THR A 115 -35.25 20.68 -12.70
N ILE A 116 -34.17 20.91 -11.92
CA ILE A 116 -33.83 20.11 -10.73
C ILE A 116 -34.82 20.38 -9.61
N ILE A 117 -35.31 19.31 -8.97
CA ILE A 117 -36.08 19.40 -7.73
C ILE A 117 -35.06 19.44 -6.57
N TYR A 118 -34.97 20.60 -5.90
CA TYR A 118 -34.08 20.83 -4.77
C TYR A 118 -34.74 20.45 -3.45
N TYR A 119 -33.93 19.82 -2.58
CA TYR A 119 -34.27 19.50 -1.19
C TYR A 119 -33.00 19.55 -0.32
N SER A 120 -33.16 19.51 1.00
CA SER A 120 -32.06 19.58 1.96
C SER A 120 -31.24 18.29 1.95
N CYS A 121 -29.91 18.44 2.01
CA CYS A 121 -28.94 17.36 2.04
C CYS A 121 -28.17 17.31 3.38
N GLU A 122 -28.89 17.20 4.49
CA GLU A 122 -28.33 17.31 5.85
C GLU A 122 -27.15 16.37 6.12
N GLU A 123 -27.15 15.16 5.57
CA GLU A 123 -26.06 14.20 5.74
C GLU A 123 -24.80 14.65 5.01
N LEU A 124 -24.94 15.15 3.79
CA LEU A 124 -23.84 15.73 3.02
C LEU A 124 -23.26 16.97 3.72
N ASP A 125 -24.13 17.86 4.21
CA ASP A 125 -23.70 19.09 4.90
C ASP A 125 -22.91 18.75 6.18
N LYS A 126 -23.39 17.77 6.95
CA LYS A 126 -22.66 17.27 8.13
C LYS A 126 -21.32 16.65 7.76
N TYR A 127 -21.28 15.88 6.68
CA TYR A 127 -20.06 15.24 6.21
C TYR A 127 -19.00 16.26 5.80
N ILE A 128 -19.37 17.27 5.00
CA ILE A 128 -18.47 18.33 4.58
C ILE A 128 -17.97 19.12 5.80
N SER A 129 -18.88 19.46 6.72
CA SER A 129 -18.56 20.21 7.93
C SER A 129 -17.63 19.43 8.88
N LEU A 130 -17.80 18.10 8.97
CA LEU A 130 -16.95 17.23 9.78
C LEU A 130 -15.52 17.17 9.24
N LEU A 131 -15.36 17.09 7.94
CA LEU A 131 -14.05 16.98 7.31
C LEU A 131 -13.30 18.32 7.29
N ASP A 132 -13.99 19.44 7.06
CA ASP A 132 -13.42 20.80 6.95
C ASP A 132 -12.04 20.82 6.26
N ALA A 133 -11.93 20.06 5.15
CA ALA A 133 -10.66 19.79 4.49
C ALA A 133 -10.07 21.03 3.81
N LYS A 134 -8.83 21.37 4.15
CA LYS A 134 -8.06 22.52 3.61
C LYS A 134 -6.77 22.10 2.93
N TYR A 135 -6.22 20.96 3.28
CA TYR A 135 -5.06 20.38 2.64
C TYR A 135 -5.15 18.84 2.64
N VAL A 136 -4.46 18.25 1.72
CA VAL A 136 -4.42 16.78 1.53
C VAL A 136 -2.98 16.33 1.61
N THR A 137 -2.74 15.26 2.37
CA THR A 137 -1.43 14.63 2.49
C THR A 137 -1.55 13.17 2.09
N MET A 138 -0.70 12.71 1.17
CA MET A 138 -0.53 11.28 0.90
C MET A 138 0.30 10.66 2.02
N VAL A 139 -0.24 9.66 2.68
CA VAL A 139 0.42 8.99 3.81
C VAL A 139 0.86 7.59 3.37
N PHE A 140 2.15 7.30 3.59
CA PHE A 140 2.78 6.04 3.24
C PHE A 140 3.43 5.39 4.47
N PRO A 141 2.73 4.49 5.19
CA PRO A 141 3.36 3.55 6.11
C PRO A 141 4.24 2.57 5.35
N THR A 142 5.52 2.47 5.74
CA THR A 142 6.50 1.62 5.06
C THR A 142 6.10 0.15 5.06
N ALA A 143 6.75 -0.66 4.24
CA ALA A 143 6.50 -2.10 4.13
C ALA A 143 6.50 -2.82 5.48
N HIS A 144 5.64 -3.85 5.62
CA HIS A 144 5.57 -4.70 6.80
C HIS A 144 5.50 -6.17 6.39
N ILE A 145 6.64 -6.83 6.38
CA ILE A 145 6.81 -8.17 5.79
C ILE A 145 6.03 -9.28 6.50
N ASN A 146 5.62 -9.06 7.75
CA ASN A 146 4.88 -10.07 8.53
C ASN A 146 3.36 -10.02 8.30
N SER A 147 2.87 -9.12 7.45
CA SER A 147 1.47 -9.02 7.06
C SER A 147 1.34 -9.07 5.54
N PRO A 148 0.71 -10.10 4.96
CA PRO A 148 0.52 -10.20 3.51
C PRO A 148 -0.15 -8.98 2.89
N ALA A 149 -1.13 -8.38 3.58
CA ALA A 149 -1.83 -7.18 3.11
C ALA A 149 -0.97 -5.92 3.08
N SER A 150 0.11 -5.87 3.86
CA SER A 150 0.96 -4.70 4.05
C SER A 150 2.41 -4.91 3.61
N MET A 151 2.68 -6.02 2.89
CA MET A 151 4.03 -6.41 2.47
C MET A 151 4.76 -5.32 1.69
N TYR A 152 4.03 -4.59 0.84
CA TYR A 152 4.58 -3.54 -0.02
C TYR A 152 4.44 -2.13 0.57
N GLY A 153 3.91 -2.01 1.78
CA GLY A 153 3.46 -0.76 2.34
C GLY A 153 1.95 -0.59 2.20
N HIS A 154 1.48 0.62 2.47
CA HIS A 154 0.10 1.01 2.29
C HIS A 154 0.05 2.49 1.91
N THR A 155 -1.03 2.94 1.28
CA THR A 155 -1.25 4.37 1.04
C THR A 155 -2.68 4.76 1.36
N PHE A 156 -2.83 5.95 1.92
CA PHE A 156 -4.11 6.57 2.20
C PHE A 156 -3.95 8.10 2.24
N LEU A 157 -5.06 8.83 2.24
CA LEU A 157 -5.03 10.30 2.29
C LEU A 157 -5.38 10.80 3.70
N ARG A 158 -4.66 11.79 4.17
CA ARG A 158 -5.03 12.59 5.35
C ARG A 158 -5.63 13.91 4.88
N LEU A 159 -6.82 14.22 5.39
CA LEU A 159 -7.51 15.49 5.16
C LEU A 159 -7.29 16.39 6.37
N GLY A 160 -6.57 17.46 6.21
CA GLY A 160 -6.28 18.39 7.30
C GLY A 160 -7.08 19.66 7.23
N SER A 161 -7.31 20.28 8.40
CA SER A 161 -7.93 21.56 8.58
C SER A 161 -6.99 22.53 9.27
N ASN A 162 -7.06 23.82 8.94
CA ASN A 162 -6.25 24.85 9.59
C ASN A 162 -6.59 25.04 11.09
N LYS A 163 -7.70 24.48 11.54
CA LYS A 163 -8.19 24.58 12.92
C LYS A 163 -7.77 23.40 13.80
N GLN A 164 -7.17 22.36 13.23
CA GLN A 164 -6.91 21.10 13.91
C GLN A 164 -5.43 20.72 13.82
N THR A 165 -4.94 20.06 14.87
CA THR A 165 -3.62 19.41 14.77
C THR A 165 -3.69 18.21 13.83
N PRO A 166 -2.59 17.85 13.14
CA PRO A 166 -2.59 16.72 12.21
C PRO A 166 -3.16 15.41 12.79
N LEU A 167 -2.97 15.15 14.09
CA LEU A 167 -3.41 13.92 14.73
C LEU A 167 -4.94 13.77 14.84
N ILE A 168 -5.67 14.88 14.93
CA ILE A 168 -7.15 14.86 15.01
C ILE A 168 -7.83 15.05 13.66
N SER A 169 -7.06 15.11 12.58
CA SER A 169 -7.57 15.16 11.20
C SER A 169 -8.19 13.80 10.80
N ASN A 170 -8.83 13.77 9.64
CA ASN A 170 -9.47 12.59 9.10
C ASN A 170 -8.58 11.90 8.06
N ALA A 171 -8.65 10.58 7.99
CA ALA A 171 -7.99 9.78 6.97
C ALA A 171 -9.04 9.14 6.04
N ILE A 172 -8.86 9.29 4.73
CA ILE A 172 -9.57 8.51 3.71
C ILE A 172 -8.72 7.27 3.43
N ASN A 173 -9.25 6.12 3.72
CA ASN A 173 -8.58 4.84 3.55
C ASN A 173 -9.40 3.94 2.63
N TYR A 174 -8.75 3.20 1.74
CA TYR A 174 -9.36 2.13 0.96
C TYR A 174 -8.68 0.82 1.30
N ALA A 175 -9.46 -0.19 1.67
CA ALA A 175 -8.92 -1.48 2.09
C ALA A 175 -9.90 -2.62 1.85
N ALA A 176 -9.36 -3.84 1.74
CA ALA A 176 -10.17 -5.06 1.74
C ALA A 176 -10.90 -5.24 3.07
N VAL A 177 -12.19 -5.55 3.00
CA VAL A 177 -13.00 -5.91 4.18
C VAL A 177 -12.86 -7.41 4.42
N THR A 178 -12.15 -7.78 5.48
CA THR A 178 -11.89 -9.19 5.78
C THR A 178 -11.63 -9.42 7.26
N ASN A 179 -12.06 -10.60 7.75
CA ASN A 179 -11.69 -11.16 9.05
C ASN A 179 -10.83 -12.43 8.88
N GLU A 180 -10.27 -12.65 7.69
CA GLU A 180 -9.49 -13.84 7.37
C GLU A 180 -8.15 -13.82 8.13
N THR A 181 -7.89 -14.87 8.88
CA THR A 181 -6.64 -15.04 9.66
C THR A 181 -5.68 -16.03 9.03
N ASN A 182 -6.15 -16.84 8.07
CA ASN A 182 -5.31 -17.79 7.35
C ASN A 182 -4.58 -17.09 6.19
N GLY A 183 -3.26 -16.95 6.30
CA GLY A 183 -2.44 -16.23 5.32
C GLY A 183 -2.50 -16.78 3.89
N PHE A 184 -2.68 -18.11 3.70
CA PHE A 184 -2.81 -18.70 2.36
C PHE A 184 -4.16 -18.37 1.72
N ILE A 185 -5.26 -18.49 2.50
CA ILE A 185 -6.60 -18.15 2.02
C ILE A 185 -6.67 -16.65 1.73
N PHE A 186 -6.07 -15.85 2.61
CA PHE A 186 -5.99 -14.40 2.44
C PHE A 186 -5.26 -14.02 1.14
N ALA A 187 -4.09 -14.64 0.89
CA ALA A 187 -3.32 -14.38 -0.33
C ALA A 187 -4.09 -14.83 -1.59
N TYR A 188 -4.69 -16.03 -1.57
CA TYR A 188 -5.49 -16.54 -2.69
C TYR A 188 -6.65 -15.60 -3.03
N LYS A 189 -7.47 -15.27 -2.04
CA LYS A 189 -8.63 -14.39 -2.24
C LYS A 189 -8.22 -12.99 -2.72
N GLY A 190 -7.13 -12.43 -2.16
CA GLY A 190 -6.62 -11.14 -2.57
C GLY A 190 -6.00 -11.12 -3.98
N LEU A 191 -5.43 -12.24 -4.43
CA LEU A 191 -4.92 -12.36 -5.79
C LEU A 191 -6.03 -12.42 -6.84
N PHE A 192 -7.17 -13.04 -6.49
CA PHE A 192 -8.28 -13.30 -7.41
C PHE A 192 -9.50 -12.39 -7.21
N GLY A 193 -9.38 -11.29 -6.43
CA GLY A 193 -10.45 -10.29 -6.28
C GLY A 193 -11.65 -10.77 -5.46
N HIS A 194 -11.46 -11.68 -4.50
CA HIS A 194 -12.56 -12.21 -3.69
C HIS A 194 -12.83 -11.44 -2.40
N TYR A 195 -12.29 -10.24 -2.26
CA TYR A 195 -12.60 -9.33 -1.17
C TYR A 195 -13.27 -8.07 -1.69
N GLU A 196 -14.23 -7.58 -0.93
CA GLU A 196 -14.77 -6.24 -1.16
C GLU A 196 -13.76 -5.19 -0.68
N GLY A 197 -13.33 -4.32 -1.56
CA GLY A 197 -12.60 -3.10 -1.24
C GLY A 197 -13.56 -1.96 -0.97
N ARG A 198 -13.38 -1.26 0.15
CA ARG A 198 -14.26 -0.15 0.54
C ARG A 198 -13.49 1.07 1.00
N TYR A 199 -14.02 2.23 0.66
CA TYR A 199 -13.56 3.48 1.26
C TYR A 199 -14.08 3.62 2.69
N SER A 200 -13.24 4.11 3.56
CA SER A 200 -13.59 4.43 4.95
C SER A 200 -12.95 5.75 5.37
N ILE A 201 -13.67 6.48 6.21
CA ILE A 201 -13.15 7.70 6.84
C ILE A 201 -12.99 7.43 8.32
N LEU A 202 -11.78 7.64 8.79
CA LEU A 202 -11.35 7.32 10.15
C LEU A 202 -10.55 8.49 10.72
N PRO A 203 -10.57 8.70 12.04
CA PRO A 203 -9.64 9.63 12.67
C PRO A 203 -8.19 9.22 12.39
N TYR A 204 -7.35 10.16 11.98
CA TYR A 204 -5.96 9.89 11.60
C TYR A 204 -5.14 9.28 12.74
N TYR A 205 -5.40 9.65 13.99
CA TYR A 205 -4.71 9.08 15.15
C TYR A 205 -4.91 7.56 15.27
N GLU A 206 -6.04 7.01 14.80
CA GLU A 206 -6.27 5.55 14.78
C GLU A 206 -5.31 4.86 13.81
N LYS A 207 -5.09 5.45 12.64
CA LYS A 207 -4.10 4.96 11.68
C LYS A 207 -2.66 5.10 12.17
N ILE A 208 -2.34 6.18 12.86
CA ILE A 208 -1.04 6.30 13.54
C ILE A 208 -0.86 5.21 14.59
N LYS A 209 -1.89 4.96 15.41
CA LYS A 209 -1.83 3.89 16.41
C LYS A 209 -1.64 2.52 15.76
N GLU A 210 -2.37 2.23 14.70
CA GLU A 210 -2.27 0.99 13.95
C GLU A 210 -0.86 0.80 13.38
N TYR A 211 -0.41 1.71 12.53
CA TYR A 211 0.84 1.53 11.79
C TYR A 211 2.08 1.80 12.63
N ASN A 212 2.11 2.91 13.37
CA ASN A 212 3.31 3.36 14.07
C ASN A 212 3.55 2.59 15.38
N ASN A 213 2.47 2.31 16.15
CA ASN A 213 2.59 1.72 17.48
C ASN A 213 2.37 0.19 17.49
N LEU A 214 1.39 -0.34 16.72
CA LEU A 214 1.10 -1.77 16.70
C LEU A 214 1.96 -2.51 15.67
N GLU A 215 1.99 -2.03 14.42
CA GLU A 215 2.77 -2.64 13.35
C GLU A 215 4.23 -2.18 13.32
N GLN A 216 4.61 -1.20 14.13
CA GLN A 216 5.99 -0.70 14.27
C GLN A 216 6.59 -0.18 12.95
N ARG A 217 5.77 0.49 12.14
CA ARG A 217 6.13 1.01 10.82
C ARG A 217 6.47 2.49 10.89
N ASP A 218 7.50 2.88 10.18
CA ASP A 218 7.77 4.29 9.89
C ASP A 218 6.72 4.81 8.89
N ILE A 219 6.39 6.10 8.99
CA ILE A 219 5.38 6.72 8.16
C ILE A 219 5.99 7.93 7.46
N TRP A 220 5.83 7.98 6.14
CA TRP A 220 6.12 9.15 5.33
C TRP A 220 4.83 9.88 5.00
N GLU A 221 4.84 11.18 5.10
CA GLU A 221 3.73 12.07 4.82
C GLU A 221 4.16 13.04 3.72
N TYR A 222 3.47 13.02 2.57
CA TYR A 222 3.74 13.86 1.41
C TYR A 222 2.58 14.82 1.23
N ASP A 223 2.79 16.11 1.52
CA ASP A 223 1.76 17.13 1.36
C ASP A 223 1.57 17.40 -0.13
N LEU A 224 0.29 17.42 -0.57
CA LEU A 224 -0.06 17.52 -1.99
C LEU A 224 -0.46 18.95 -2.38
N ASP A 225 0.06 19.41 -3.51
CA ASP A 225 -0.36 20.65 -4.16
C ASP A 225 -1.76 20.49 -4.79
N LEU A 226 -2.78 20.68 -3.97
CA LEU A 226 -4.18 20.70 -4.39
C LEU A 226 -4.86 21.98 -3.92
N ASN A 227 -5.53 22.67 -4.85
CA ASN A 227 -6.32 23.84 -4.49
C ASN A 227 -7.66 23.45 -3.84
N GLN A 228 -8.40 24.44 -3.29
CA GLN A 228 -9.62 24.17 -2.53
C GLN A 228 -10.74 23.54 -3.39
N GLU A 229 -10.84 23.86 -4.69
CA GLU A 229 -11.84 23.26 -5.57
C GLU A 229 -11.53 21.79 -5.82
N GLU A 230 -10.25 21.45 -6.00
CA GLU A 230 -9.78 20.07 -6.16
C GLU A 230 -10.04 19.25 -4.89
N ILE A 231 -9.79 19.85 -3.72
CA ILE A 231 -10.09 19.23 -2.42
C ILE A 231 -11.60 19.02 -2.25
N ASN A 232 -12.41 19.99 -2.65
CA ASN A 232 -13.87 19.86 -2.60
C ASN A 232 -14.37 18.72 -3.50
N ARG A 233 -13.87 18.59 -4.73
CA ARG A 233 -14.21 17.49 -5.63
C ARG A 233 -13.86 16.14 -5.00
N LEU A 234 -12.69 16.01 -4.41
CA LEU A 234 -12.25 14.80 -3.71
C LEU A 234 -13.20 14.44 -2.57
N VAL A 235 -13.56 15.42 -1.72
CA VAL A 235 -14.46 15.22 -0.59
C VAL A 235 -15.87 14.81 -1.06
N LEU A 236 -16.41 15.48 -2.08
CA LEU A 236 -17.73 15.15 -2.62
C LEU A 236 -17.75 13.75 -3.21
N HIS A 237 -16.73 13.38 -3.98
CA HIS A 237 -16.66 12.04 -4.57
C HIS A 237 -16.47 10.93 -3.53
N THR A 238 -15.71 11.18 -2.49
CA THR A 238 -15.57 10.22 -1.37
C THR A 238 -16.92 9.99 -0.67
N PHE A 239 -17.77 11.02 -0.61
CA PHE A 239 -19.13 10.85 -0.12
C PHE A 239 -19.99 9.97 -1.06
N GLU A 240 -19.85 10.13 -2.38
CA GLU A 240 -20.55 9.29 -3.36
C GLU A 240 -20.19 7.81 -3.24
N LEU A 241 -18.94 7.52 -2.84
CA LEU A 241 -18.39 6.17 -2.74
C LEU A 241 -18.62 5.48 -1.39
N LYS A 242 -19.13 6.19 -0.36
CA LYS A 242 -19.18 5.71 1.03
C LYS A 242 -19.88 4.36 1.23
N ASP A 243 -20.92 4.06 0.43
CA ASP A 243 -21.71 2.83 0.52
C ASP A 243 -21.42 1.85 -0.62
N SER A 244 -20.36 2.13 -1.39
CA SER A 244 -19.99 1.34 -2.55
C SER A 244 -18.81 0.41 -2.25
N TYR A 245 -18.63 -0.59 -3.09
CA TYR A 245 -17.47 -1.47 -3.06
C TYR A 245 -17.01 -1.78 -4.48
N SER A 246 -15.76 -2.19 -4.61
CA SER A 246 -15.21 -2.85 -5.79
C SER A 246 -14.42 -4.07 -5.37
N ASP A 247 -14.21 -5.02 -6.27
CA ASP A 247 -13.38 -6.18 -6.03
C ASP A 247 -11.93 -5.74 -5.74
N TYR A 248 -11.35 -6.24 -4.66
CA TYR A 248 -10.03 -5.85 -4.21
C TYR A 248 -8.97 -6.84 -4.69
N PHE A 249 -8.07 -6.39 -5.54
CA PHE A 249 -6.94 -7.16 -6.04
C PHE A 249 -5.62 -6.67 -5.45
N PHE A 250 -4.80 -7.57 -4.90
CA PHE A 250 -3.53 -7.18 -4.28
C PHE A 250 -2.55 -6.48 -5.22
N PHE A 251 -2.56 -6.82 -6.50
CA PHE A 251 -1.62 -6.27 -7.47
C PHE A 251 -2.18 -5.14 -8.33
N LYS A 252 -3.48 -5.04 -8.53
CA LYS A 252 -4.05 -4.05 -9.44
C LYS A 252 -4.93 -3.04 -8.72
N GLU A 253 -6.14 -3.40 -8.39
CA GLU A 253 -7.16 -2.50 -7.82
C GLU A 253 -7.12 -2.49 -6.28
N ASN A 254 -5.92 -2.19 -5.75
CA ASN A 254 -5.63 -2.13 -4.32
C ASN A 254 -5.82 -0.72 -3.73
N CYS A 255 -5.35 -0.52 -2.49
CA CYS A 255 -5.43 0.77 -1.82
C CYS A 255 -4.81 1.91 -2.64
N SER A 256 -3.62 1.70 -3.18
CA SER A 256 -2.89 2.73 -3.91
C SER A 256 -3.58 3.14 -5.21
N TYR A 257 -4.06 2.17 -5.97
CA TYR A 257 -4.80 2.40 -7.21
C TYR A 257 -6.04 3.27 -6.97
N ASN A 258 -6.85 2.89 -5.98
CA ASN A 258 -8.07 3.62 -5.66
C ASN A 258 -7.81 5.01 -5.08
N ILE A 259 -6.71 5.20 -4.35
CA ILE A 259 -6.28 6.54 -3.90
C ILE A 259 -5.81 7.41 -5.07
N LEU A 260 -5.08 6.86 -6.03
CA LEU A 260 -4.70 7.61 -7.25
C LEU A 260 -5.93 8.01 -8.08
N TRP A 261 -6.94 7.13 -8.15
CA TRP A 261 -8.19 7.47 -8.82
C TRP A 261 -8.89 8.67 -8.18
N LEU A 262 -8.95 8.74 -6.84
CA LEU A 262 -9.49 9.91 -6.15
C LEU A 262 -8.73 11.21 -6.49
N LEU A 263 -7.41 11.14 -6.68
CA LEU A 263 -6.62 12.30 -7.08
C LEU A 263 -6.90 12.73 -8.52
N GLU A 264 -7.18 11.80 -9.42
CA GLU A 264 -7.65 12.13 -10.78
C GLU A 264 -9.04 12.76 -10.80
N ILE A 265 -9.92 12.36 -9.90
CA ILE A 265 -11.21 13.02 -9.70
C ILE A 265 -11.01 14.46 -9.19
N ALA A 266 -10.09 14.66 -8.25
CA ALA A 266 -9.77 15.98 -7.73
C ALA A 266 -9.23 16.92 -8.82
N ARG A 267 -8.25 16.46 -9.59
CA ARG A 267 -7.62 17.20 -10.72
C ARG A 267 -7.77 16.41 -12.01
N PRO A 268 -8.82 16.68 -12.82
CA PRO A 268 -9.16 15.89 -14.02
C PRO A 268 -8.09 15.83 -15.11
N SER A 269 -7.14 16.78 -15.11
CA SER A 269 -6.00 16.78 -16.03
C SER A 269 -4.93 15.73 -15.71
N LEU A 270 -4.99 15.09 -14.53
CA LEU A 270 -4.09 14.02 -14.18
C LEU A 270 -4.46 12.71 -14.89
N ASP A 271 -3.44 11.94 -15.20
CA ASP A 271 -3.55 10.58 -15.74
C ASP A 271 -2.58 9.68 -14.96
N LEU A 272 -2.98 9.32 -13.74
CA LEU A 272 -2.15 8.57 -12.78
C LEU A 272 -2.34 7.07 -12.93
N VAL A 273 -3.60 6.61 -12.99
CA VAL A 273 -3.94 5.19 -12.98
C VAL A 273 -3.58 4.46 -14.26
N SER A 274 -3.53 5.16 -15.41
CA SER A 274 -3.10 4.58 -16.69
C SER A 274 -1.63 4.12 -16.69
N ASN A 275 -0.82 4.60 -15.75
CA ASN A 275 0.56 4.14 -15.58
C ASN A 275 0.65 2.75 -14.91
N PHE A 276 -0.47 2.15 -14.51
CA PHE A 276 -0.54 0.93 -13.71
C PHE A 276 -1.47 -0.13 -14.31
N ASP A 277 -1.18 -0.58 -15.54
CA ASP A 277 -2.01 -1.59 -16.22
C ASP A 277 -1.93 -2.98 -15.59
N PHE A 278 -0.74 -3.37 -15.12
CA PHE A 278 -0.47 -4.72 -14.61
C PHE A 278 -0.41 -4.77 -13.08
N LYS A 279 0.23 -3.75 -12.46
CA LYS A 279 0.46 -3.72 -11.02
C LYS A 279 0.42 -2.30 -10.48
N THR A 280 -0.09 -2.14 -9.27
CA THR A 280 0.00 -0.89 -8.50
C THR A 280 0.65 -1.19 -7.15
N VAL A 281 1.88 -0.74 -6.96
CA VAL A 281 2.60 -0.90 -5.69
C VAL A 281 2.52 0.42 -4.91
N PRO A 282 2.26 0.39 -3.59
CA PRO A 282 2.19 1.61 -2.78
C PRO A 282 3.39 2.55 -2.94
N LEU A 283 4.58 1.98 -3.05
CA LEU A 283 5.80 2.76 -3.30
C LEU A 283 5.79 3.44 -4.68
N ASP A 284 5.35 2.75 -5.73
CA ASP A 284 5.28 3.33 -7.08
C ASP A 284 4.20 4.41 -7.17
N SER A 285 3.12 4.31 -6.37
CA SER A 285 2.07 5.33 -6.31
C SER A 285 2.54 6.68 -5.73
N ILE A 286 3.51 6.69 -4.81
CA ILE A 286 4.09 7.96 -4.35
C ILE A 286 5.06 8.54 -5.39
N LYS A 287 5.77 7.70 -6.14
CA LYS A 287 6.69 8.15 -7.19
C LYS A 287 5.97 8.79 -8.38
N ILE A 288 4.79 8.26 -8.76
CA ILE A 288 4.00 8.87 -9.82
C ILE A 288 3.53 10.28 -9.43
N LEU A 289 3.20 10.53 -8.16
CA LEU A 289 2.85 11.86 -7.68
C LEU A 289 4.00 12.86 -7.85
N GLN A 290 5.24 12.44 -7.59
CA GLN A 290 6.42 13.25 -7.84
C GLN A 290 6.63 13.52 -9.34
N LYS A 291 6.37 12.54 -10.21
CA LYS A 291 6.47 12.72 -11.67
C LYS A 291 5.51 13.78 -12.20
N TYR A 292 4.35 13.97 -11.55
CA TYR A 292 3.35 14.98 -11.88
C TYR A 292 3.48 16.26 -11.04
N ASP A 293 4.60 16.45 -10.32
CA ASP A 293 4.88 17.61 -9.47
C ASP A 293 3.77 17.91 -8.45
N LEU A 294 3.16 16.85 -7.90
CA LEU A 294 2.07 16.98 -6.93
C LEU A 294 2.55 17.06 -5.47
N ILE A 295 3.83 16.82 -5.19
CA ILE A 295 4.38 16.80 -3.83
C ILE A 295 5.03 18.15 -3.53
N GLU A 296 4.52 18.87 -2.53
CA GLU A 296 5.09 20.13 -2.05
C GLU A 296 6.11 19.93 -0.94
N ASN A 297 5.75 19.12 0.07
CA ASN A 297 6.56 18.88 1.26
C ASN A 297 6.58 17.40 1.63
N THR A 298 7.66 16.99 2.31
CA THR A 298 7.81 15.64 2.85
C THR A 298 8.08 15.71 4.34
N ASN A 299 7.31 14.94 5.11
CA ASN A 299 7.49 14.78 6.55
C ASN A 299 7.73 13.31 6.90
N PHE A 300 8.56 13.07 7.90
CA PHE A 300 8.88 11.73 8.38
C PHE A 300 8.43 11.56 9.84
N ARG A 301 7.74 10.47 10.10
CA ARG A 301 7.33 10.05 11.43
C ARG A 301 7.92 8.68 11.74
N TYR A 302 8.86 8.63 12.66
CA TYR A 302 9.50 7.38 13.08
C TYR A 302 8.53 6.47 13.86
N SER A 303 8.71 5.16 13.70
CA SER A 303 7.98 4.13 14.47
C SER A 303 8.39 4.11 15.94
N SER A 304 7.53 3.55 16.79
CA SER A 304 7.88 3.29 18.18
C SER A 304 9.10 2.37 18.30
N MET A 305 9.25 1.41 17.38
CA MET A 305 10.43 0.53 17.30
C MET A 305 11.72 1.32 17.00
N ARG A 306 11.68 2.24 16.02
CA ARG A 306 12.84 3.08 15.67
C ARG A 306 13.24 3.95 16.87
N LYS A 307 12.26 4.53 17.55
CA LYS A 307 12.51 5.30 18.79
C LYS A 307 13.17 4.45 19.87
N MET A 308 12.63 3.26 20.15
CA MET A 308 13.21 2.36 21.15
C MET A 308 14.63 1.93 20.78
N LYS A 309 14.89 1.60 19.52
CA LYS A 309 16.25 1.23 19.07
C LYS A 309 17.23 2.40 19.16
N HIS A 310 16.79 3.61 18.85
CA HIS A 310 17.61 4.82 19.04
C HIS A 310 17.95 5.01 20.53
N ILE A 311 16.98 5.00 21.41
CA ILE A 311 17.21 5.11 22.86
C ILE A 311 18.18 4.03 23.36
N LEU A 312 17.96 2.77 22.94
CA LEU A 312 18.81 1.64 23.34
C LEU A 312 20.27 1.77 22.88
N ASN A 313 20.49 2.30 21.68
CA ASN A 313 21.82 2.31 21.07
C ASN A 313 22.59 3.60 21.31
N GLU A 314 21.92 4.74 21.35
CA GLU A 314 22.54 6.07 21.36
C GLU A 314 22.40 6.80 22.70
N GLU A 315 21.31 6.54 23.46
CA GLU A 315 21.05 7.29 24.68
C GLU A 315 21.39 6.52 25.96
N ILE A 316 21.52 5.20 25.89
CA ILE A 316 21.75 4.35 27.08
C ILE A 316 23.11 3.67 27.02
N GLU A 317 24.02 4.05 27.92
CA GLU A 317 25.33 3.43 28.06
C GLU A 317 25.24 2.05 28.72
N ASN A 318 24.54 1.94 29.85
CA ASN A 318 24.46 0.70 30.62
C ASN A 318 23.25 -0.16 30.20
N LYS A 319 23.38 -0.85 29.07
CA LYS A 319 22.35 -1.74 28.51
C LYS A 319 21.99 -2.91 29.44
N LYS A 320 22.95 -3.39 30.24
CA LYS A 320 22.68 -4.47 31.22
C LYS A 320 21.72 -3.98 32.30
N TYR A 321 21.98 -2.81 32.87
CA TYR A 321 21.09 -2.23 33.86
C TYR A 321 19.71 -1.90 33.27
N LEU A 322 19.62 -1.41 32.04
CA LEU A 322 18.34 -1.22 31.36
C LEU A 322 17.54 -2.53 31.31
N LYS A 323 18.18 -3.64 30.96
CA LYS A 323 17.53 -4.96 30.91
C LYS A 323 16.98 -5.36 32.26
N GLU A 324 17.76 -5.17 33.33
CA GLU A 324 17.33 -5.45 34.72
C GLU A 324 16.17 -4.53 35.15
N PHE A 325 16.24 -3.23 34.82
CA PHE A 325 15.19 -2.26 35.09
C PHE A 325 13.87 -2.57 34.36
N VAL A 326 13.95 -3.02 33.12
CA VAL A 326 12.76 -3.32 32.29
C VAL A 326 12.14 -4.66 32.67
N ASN A 327 12.95 -5.74 32.76
CA ASN A 327 12.45 -7.11 32.91
C ASN A 327 12.29 -7.57 34.34
N GLU A 328 13.09 -7.03 35.27
CA GLU A 328 13.09 -7.44 36.68
C GLU A 328 12.43 -6.41 37.61
N ASP A 329 11.85 -5.34 37.01
CA ASP A 329 11.20 -4.23 37.73
C ASP A 329 12.10 -3.61 38.85
N LYS A 330 13.43 -3.60 38.63
CA LYS A 330 14.35 -2.92 39.52
C LYS A 330 14.01 -1.43 39.62
N PRO A 331 14.19 -0.81 40.81
CA PRO A 331 13.96 0.62 40.95
C PRO A 331 14.93 1.42 40.04
N LEU A 332 14.49 2.58 39.61
CA LEU A 332 15.34 3.50 38.86
C LEU A 332 16.52 3.94 39.72
N ASN A 333 17.73 3.80 39.21
CA ASN A 333 18.95 4.16 39.96
C ASN A 333 19.00 5.68 40.18
N GLU A 334 19.10 6.08 41.45
CA GLU A 334 19.15 7.49 41.84
C GLU A 334 20.40 8.22 41.38
N SER A 335 21.51 7.51 41.18
CA SER A 335 22.77 8.08 40.69
C SER A 335 22.78 8.45 39.20
N LEU A 336 21.81 8.03 38.43
CA LEU A 336 21.67 8.40 37.01
C LEU A 336 21.37 9.90 36.86
N SER A 337 21.87 10.50 35.79
CA SER A 337 21.47 11.84 35.40
C SER A 337 19.97 11.94 35.11
N THR A 338 19.39 13.13 35.17
CA THR A 338 17.98 13.34 34.84
C THR A 338 17.69 12.90 33.39
N LYS A 339 18.58 13.23 32.46
CA LYS A 339 18.47 12.79 31.05
C LYS A 339 18.42 11.27 30.95
N ASP A 340 19.31 10.56 31.63
CA ASP A 340 19.33 9.09 31.59
C ASP A 340 18.06 8.50 32.20
N LYS A 341 17.60 9.02 33.37
CA LYS A 341 16.36 8.58 34.00
C LYS A 341 15.17 8.69 33.06
N ILE A 342 15.09 9.80 32.31
CA ILE A 342 14.07 10.04 31.29
C ILE A 342 14.17 9.00 30.17
N SER A 343 15.37 8.75 29.63
CA SER A 343 15.59 7.77 28.56
C SER A 343 15.23 6.34 28.97
N TYR A 344 15.58 5.95 30.20
CA TYR A 344 15.19 4.64 30.76
C TYR A 344 13.68 4.48 30.88
N LEU A 345 12.99 5.51 31.36
CA LEU A 345 11.52 5.50 31.49
C LEU A 345 10.84 5.52 30.12
N ASP A 346 11.28 6.37 29.20
CA ASP A 346 10.73 6.46 27.84
C ASP A 346 10.88 5.13 27.10
N PHE A 347 12.02 4.43 27.27
CA PHE A 347 12.21 3.09 26.73
C PHE A 347 11.22 2.10 27.37
N LYS A 348 11.17 2.04 28.71
CA LYS A 348 10.30 1.08 29.43
C LYS A 348 8.83 1.29 29.11
N ILE A 349 8.36 2.54 28.99
CA ILE A 349 6.99 2.87 28.59
C ILE A 349 6.69 2.37 27.17
N SER A 350 7.59 2.66 26.21
CA SER A 350 7.41 2.24 24.81
C SER A 350 7.49 0.70 24.68
N TYR A 351 8.39 0.07 25.44
CA TYR A 351 8.53 -1.39 25.44
C TYR A 351 7.32 -2.10 26.06
N LEU A 352 6.74 -1.55 27.13
CA LEU A 352 5.49 -2.05 27.71
C LEU A 352 4.31 -1.98 26.72
N GLN A 353 4.24 -0.91 25.91
CA GLN A 353 3.25 -0.79 24.83
C GLN A 353 3.47 -1.87 23.75
N TYR A 354 4.73 -2.09 23.35
CA TYR A 354 5.11 -3.15 22.44
C TYR A 354 4.72 -4.55 22.97
N GLN A 355 5.03 -4.85 24.22
CA GLN A 355 4.63 -6.12 24.86
C GLN A 355 3.11 -6.28 24.90
N ARG A 356 2.36 -5.21 25.15
CA ARG A 356 0.89 -5.25 25.12
C ARG A 356 0.35 -5.54 23.71
N SER A 357 0.98 -4.98 22.67
CA SER A 357 0.60 -5.28 21.28
C SER A 357 0.82 -6.74 20.89
N ASN A 358 1.79 -7.39 21.52
CA ASN A 358 2.08 -8.83 21.37
C ASN A 358 1.26 -9.73 22.34
N ASN A 359 0.26 -9.18 23.03
CA ASN A 359 -0.58 -9.88 24.00
C ASN A 359 0.17 -10.49 25.22
N GLU A 360 1.33 -9.92 25.58
CA GLU A 360 2.11 -10.37 26.76
C GLU A 360 1.49 -9.94 28.09
N TYR A 361 0.60 -8.93 28.09
CA TYR A 361 -0.12 -8.43 29.26
C TYR A 361 -1.62 -8.40 29.01
N ASP A 362 -2.43 -8.65 30.05
CA ASP A 362 -3.85 -8.31 30.02
C ASP A 362 -4.05 -6.78 30.10
N LYS A 363 -5.29 -6.33 29.83
CA LYS A 363 -5.60 -4.91 29.75
C LYS A 363 -5.41 -4.18 31.07
N ASP A 364 -5.82 -4.78 32.19
CA ASP A 364 -5.87 -4.11 33.49
C ASP A 364 -4.47 -4.03 34.09
N GLU A 365 -3.68 -5.09 33.96
CA GLU A 365 -2.28 -5.10 34.39
C GLU A 365 -1.46 -4.10 33.57
N TYR A 366 -1.65 -4.08 32.24
CA TYR A 366 -1.01 -3.10 31.38
C TYR A 366 -1.34 -1.66 31.79
N LEU A 367 -2.62 -1.33 31.97
CA LEU A 367 -3.04 0.02 32.34
C LEU A 367 -2.46 0.46 33.69
N LYS A 368 -2.44 -0.43 34.68
CA LYS A 368 -1.85 -0.15 36.00
C LYS A 368 -0.37 0.21 35.87
N ARG A 369 0.43 -0.64 35.19
CA ARG A 369 1.87 -0.43 34.99
C ARG A 369 2.13 0.84 34.14
N TYR A 370 1.39 1.02 33.09
CA TYR A 370 1.52 2.16 32.19
C TYR A 370 1.28 3.49 32.89
N LEU A 371 0.19 3.62 33.63
CA LEU A 371 -0.14 4.83 34.39
C LEU A 371 0.91 5.12 35.48
N GLN A 372 1.43 4.08 36.15
CA GLN A 372 2.49 4.23 37.14
C GLN A 372 3.79 4.79 36.51
N LEU A 373 4.20 4.25 35.37
CA LEU A 373 5.37 4.73 34.63
C LEU A 373 5.18 6.15 34.11
N LEU A 374 4.00 6.48 33.56
CA LEU A 374 3.67 7.84 33.13
C LEU A 374 3.72 8.85 34.27
N LYS A 375 3.20 8.49 35.47
CA LYS A 375 3.29 9.32 36.66
C LYS A 375 4.75 9.57 37.07
N GLN A 376 5.58 8.55 37.05
CA GLN A 376 7.01 8.67 37.34
C GLN A 376 7.72 9.51 36.28
N ARG A 377 7.42 9.30 34.99
CA ARG A 377 8.01 10.06 33.89
C ARG A 377 7.63 11.55 33.96
N SER A 378 6.37 11.85 34.23
CA SER A 378 5.86 13.23 34.31
C SER A 378 6.44 14.04 35.45
N SER A 379 6.95 13.39 36.51
CA SER A 379 7.56 14.09 37.65
C SER A 379 8.82 14.88 37.28
N PHE A 380 9.49 14.49 36.19
CA PHE A 380 10.70 15.19 35.71
C PHE A 380 10.39 16.51 35.01
N LYS A 381 9.14 16.74 34.54
CA LYS A 381 8.68 18.00 33.89
C LYS A 381 9.53 18.43 32.67
N GLU A 382 10.34 17.53 32.13
CA GLU A 382 11.19 17.75 30.95
C GLU A 382 10.64 16.98 29.76
N VAL A 383 10.70 17.61 28.59
CA VAL A 383 10.35 16.95 27.31
C VAL A 383 11.62 16.26 26.77
N SER A 384 11.50 14.99 26.44
CA SER A 384 12.58 14.29 25.73
C SER A 384 12.62 14.74 24.27
N ASN A 385 13.78 15.16 23.81
CA ASN A 385 14.03 15.47 22.41
C ASN A 385 15.14 14.54 21.89
N TYR A 386 14.74 13.50 21.16
CA TYR A 386 15.67 12.55 20.56
C TYR A 386 15.93 12.93 19.10
N GLU A 387 17.19 13.10 18.72
CA GLU A 387 17.61 13.36 17.34
C GLU A 387 17.66 12.03 16.56
N ILE A 388 16.49 11.52 16.18
CA ILE A 388 16.37 10.26 15.46
C ILE A 388 16.64 10.50 13.98
N GLU A 389 17.64 9.79 13.44
CA GLU A 389 18.03 9.90 12.03
C GLU A 389 16.85 9.56 11.11
N THR A 390 16.55 10.47 10.18
CA THR A 390 15.60 10.24 9.10
C THR A 390 16.23 9.28 8.09
N PRO A 391 15.60 8.14 7.79
CA PRO A 391 16.12 7.21 6.80
C PRO A 391 16.05 7.79 5.38
N PHE A 392 16.61 7.06 4.41
CA PHE A 392 16.49 7.43 3.01
C PHE A 392 15.00 7.44 2.60
N ASP A 393 14.55 8.53 1.98
CA ASP A 393 13.17 8.70 1.56
C ASP A 393 12.83 7.69 0.43
N PRO A 394 11.80 6.84 0.62
CA PRO A 394 11.35 5.87 -0.38
C PRO A 394 11.00 6.48 -1.74
N LEU A 395 10.60 7.75 -1.75
CA LEU A 395 10.31 8.51 -2.98
C LEU A 395 11.47 8.47 -3.97
N TYR A 396 12.71 8.44 -3.49
CA TYR A 396 13.94 8.44 -4.30
C TYR A 396 14.57 7.05 -4.46
N SER A 397 13.90 5.97 -4.02
CA SER A 397 14.32 4.59 -4.28
C SER A 397 14.23 4.22 -5.76
N HIS A 398 14.89 3.16 -6.19
CA HIS A 398 14.71 2.61 -7.55
C HIS A 398 13.26 2.15 -7.77
N ASP A 399 12.85 2.02 -9.03
CA ASP A 399 11.52 1.54 -9.38
C ASP A 399 11.39 0.03 -9.12
N SER A 400 10.16 -0.48 -9.03
CA SER A 400 9.91 -1.82 -8.47
C SER A 400 10.04 -2.95 -9.50
N ALA A 401 9.91 -2.67 -10.80
CA ALA A 401 10.18 -3.64 -11.85
C ALA A 401 11.65 -3.63 -12.24
N ARG A 402 12.20 -4.78 -12.63
CA ARG A 402 13.60 -4.92 -13.01
C ARG A 402 13.76 -5.83 -14.21
N VAL A 403 14.64 -5.44 -15.13
CA VAL A 403 15.24 -6.31 -16.15
C VAL A 403 16.74 -6.33 -15.93
N SER A 404 17.35 -7.52 -15.99
CA SER A 404 18.80 -7.70 -15.80
C SER A 404 19.35 -8.60 -16.90
N PHE A 405 20.57 -8.26 -17.36
CA PHE A 405 21.34 -9.07 -18.30
C PHE A 405 22.62 -9.48 -17.61
N PHE A 406 22.94 -10.78 -17.65
CA PHE A 406 24.19 -11.32 -17.12
C PHE A 406 24.92 -12.09 -18.22
N TYR A 407 26.24 -12.07 -18.12
CA TYR A 407 27.15 -12.96 -18.82
C TYR A 407 28.00 -13.68 -17.80
N ASP A 408 28.21 -14.98 -17.98
CA ASP A 408 28.96 -15.78 -17.03
C ASP A 408 30.23 -16.40 -17.63
N SER A 409 31.11 -16.92 -16.76
CA SER A 409 32.39 -17.54 -17.13
C SER A 409 32.24 -18.82 -17.95
N ASN A 410 31.01 -19.38 -18.07
CA ASN A 410 30.71 -20.59 -18.86
C ASN A 410 30.14 -20.21 -20.25
N ASP A 411 30.42 -19.00 -20.73
CA ASP A 411 29.94 -18.46 -21.99
C ASP A 411 28.39 -18.48 -22.10
N SER A 412 27.69 -18.27 -20.98
CA SER A 412 26.22 -18.22 -20.96
C SER A 412 25.71 -16.78 -20.80
N PHE A 413 24.58 -16.53 -21.45
CA PHE A 413 23.80 -15.30 -21.27
C PHE A 413 22.54 -15.60 -20.46
N GLU A 414 22.25 -14.74 -19.48
CA GLU A 414 21.05 -14.83 -18.67
C GLU A 414 20.26 -13.50 -18.78
N LEU A 415 18.96 -13.61 -19.05
CA LEU A 415 17.99 -12.52 -19.00
C LEU A 415 17.06 -12.78 -17.82
N SER A 416 17.03 -11.86 -16.86
CA SER A 416 16.10 -11.88 -15.74
C SER A 416 15.11 -10.73 -15.85
N ALA A 417 13.82 -10.99 -15.69
CA ALA A 417 12.76 -10.00 -15.65
C ALA A 417 11.90 -10.21 -14.41
N LYS A 418 11.74 -9.15 -13.61
CA LYS A 418 10.98 -9.17 -12.37
C LYS A 418 10.01 -7.98 -12.34
N PRO A 419 8.68 -8.22 -12.26
CA PRO A 419 7.73 -7.11 -12.19
C PRO A 419 7.63 -6.45 -10.81
N VAL A 420 7.93 -7.15 -9.70
CA VAL A 420 7.78 -6.71 -8.30
C VAL A 420 8.75 -7.49 -7.44
N TYR A 421 9.43 -6.98 -6.49
CA TYR A 421 9.50 -5.72 -5.82
C TYR A 421 10.97 -5.36 -5.54
N ASN A 422 11.63 -6.02 -4.56
CA ASN A 422 13.02 -5.80 -4.15
C ASN A 422 13.63 -7.10 -3.61
N ASP A 423 14.74 -7.56 -4.17
CA ASP A 423 15.43 -8.75 -3.74
C ASP A 423 16.73 -8.47 -2.96
N MET A 424 17.40 -9.54 -2.57
CA MET A 424 18.64 -9.45 -1.79
C MET A 424 19.78 -8.77 -2.58
N TYR A 425 19.74 -8.81 -3.90
CA TYR A 425 20.79 -8.26 -4.77
C TYR A 425 20.54 -6.80 -5.15
N ASP A 426 19.31 -6.30 -5.00
CA ASP A 426 18.96 -4.92 -5.33
C ASP A 426 19.51 -3.93 -4.28
N ILE A 427 19.78 -2.71 -4.69
CA ILE A 427 20.12 -1.62 -3.77
C ILE A 427 18.94 -1.36 -2.83
N THR A 428 19.22 -1.19 -1.55
CA THR A 428 18.18 -1.16 -0.50
C THR A 428 17.73 0.27 -0.12
N ASP A 429 18.26 1.30 -0.80
CA ASP A 429 17.89 2.70 -0.52
C ASP A 429 16.38 2.91 -0.64
N GLY A 430 15.74 3.36 0.45
CA GLY A 430 14.29 3.59 0.51
C GLY A 430 13.42 2.34 0.69
N TYR A 431 13.99 1.14 0.62
CA TYR A 431 13.30 -0.11 0.91
C TYR A 431 13.54 -0.57 2.36
N LEU A 432 12.62 -1.39 2.88
CA LEU A 432 12.79 -1.98 4.20
C LEU A 432 13.96 -2.97 4.19
N GLN A 433 14.97 -2.68 4.98
CA GLN A 433 16.16 -3.52 5.05
C GLN A 433 15.85 -4.89 5.67
N GLY A 434 16.43 -5.94 5.06
CA GLY A 434 16.20 -7.33 5.48
C GLY A 434 14.85 -7.90 5.04
N ALA A 435 14.03 -7.12 4.31
CA ALA A 435 12.78 -7.53 3.73
C ALA A 435 12.93 -7.66 2.22
N TYR A 436 12.86 -8.88 1.71
CA TYR A 436 13.02 -9.18 0.29
C TYR A 436 11.78 -9.90 -0.21
N ILE A 437 11.23 -9.41 -1.33
CA ILE A 437 9.99 -9.92 -1.91
C ILE A 437 10.10 -9.89 -3.42
N ASP A 438 9.97 -11.04 -4.05
CA ASP A 438 9.91 -11.20 -5.51
C ASP A 438 8.63 -11.91 -5.90
N PHE A 439 7.97 -11.41 -6.93
CA PHE A 439 6.86 -12.06 -7.59
C PHE A 439 7.13 -12.17 -9.08
N PHE A 440 6.80 -13.33 -9.64
CA PHE A 440 6.81 -13.58 -11.08
C PHE A 440 8.16 -13.32 -11.78
N GLU A 441 9.29 -13.53 -11.07
CA GLU A 441 10.60 -13.38 -11.70
C GLU A 441 10.83 -14.49 -12.70
N LEU A 442 11.12 -14.11 -13.95
CA LEU A 442 11.46 -14.99 -15.06
C LEU A 442 12.96 -14.91 -15.31
N ASN A 443 13.63 -16.05 -15.33
CA ASN A 443 15.04 -16.19 -15.71
C ASN A 443 15.16 -17.07 -16.94
N LEU A 444 15.67 -16.51 -18.02
CA LEU A 444 15.97 -17.21 -19.26
C LEU A 444 17.48 -17.32 -19.41
N LYS A 445 17.99 -18.50 -19.76
CA LYS A 445 19.41 -18.74 -19.96
C LYS A 445 19.68 -19.30 -21.35
N LYS A 446 20.76 -18.84 -21.97
CA LYS A 446 21.27 -19.33 -23.25
C LYS A 446 22.75 -19.68 -23.10
N GLN A 447 23.11 -20.93 -23.29
CA GLN A 447 24.51 -21.37 -23.44
C GLN A 447 24.94 -21.22 -24.90
N LYS A 448 26.26 -21.22 -25.13
CA LYS A 448 26.92 -20.85 -26.40
C LYS A 448 26.29 -21.41 -27.68
N GLU A 449 25.90 -22.66 -27.69
CA GLU A 449 25.34 -23.37 -28.86
C GLU A 449 23.88 -23.83 -28.65
N ASP A 450 23.34 -23.60 -27.45
CA ASP A 450 21.99 -24.01 -27.11
C ASP A 450 20.94 -22.94 -27.45
N ASP A 451 19.68 -23.39 -27.52
CA ASP A 451 18.54 -22.50 -27.59
C ASP A 451 18.32 -21.76 -26.26
N LEU A 452 17.59 -20.66 -26.30
CA LEU A 452 17.15 -19.95 -25.11
C LEU A 452 16.18 -20.83 -24.31
N LYS A 453 16.52 -21.15 -23.07
CA LYS A 453 15.73 -22.01 -22.17
C LYS A 453 15.22 -21.24 -20.96
N LEU A 454 14.08 -21.63 -20.42
CA LEU A 454 13.63 -21.19 -19.11
C LEU A 454 14.48 -21.88 -18.05
N ASP A 455 15.31 -21.09 -17.34
CA ASP A 455 16.17 -21.59 -16.27
C ASP A 455 15.43 -21.64 -14.93
N ARG A 456 14.71 -20.56 -14.62
CA ARG A 456 13.91 -20.43 -13.40
C ARG A 456 12.70 -19.54 -13.62
N PHE A 457 11.60 -19.90 -12.95
CA PHE A 457 10.45 -19.03 -12.76
C PHE A 457 10.11 -18.98 -11.27
N THR A 458 10.27 -17.83 -10.65
CA THR A 458 9.88 -17.60 -9.25
C THR A 458 8.45 -17.08 -9.22
N LEU A 459 7.52 -17.88 -8.72
CA LEU A 459 6.14 -17.43 -8.49
C LEU A 459 6.08 -16.44 -7.33
N LEU A 460 6.72 -16.80 -6.22
CA LEU A 460 6.80 -16.02 -4.99
C LEU A 460 8.07 -16.35 -4.23
N LYS A 461 8.84 -15.34 -3.87
CA LYS A 461 9.96 -15.47 -2.93
C LYS A 461 9.90 -14.36 -1.91
N ILE A 462 9.81 -14.75 -0.65
CA ILE A 462 9.85 -13.84 0.49
C ILE A 462 11.01 -14.25 1.38
N LYS A 463 11.77 -13.27 1.87
CA LYS A 463 12.78 -13.49 2.89
C LYS A 463 12.78 -12.33 3.88
N SER A 464 12.46 -12.64 5.13
CA SER A 464 12.45 -11.71 6.26
C SER A 464 13.64 -11.98 7.17
N LEU A 465 14.61 -11.08 7.16
CA LEU A 465 15.79 -11.09 8.02
C LEU A 465 15.64 -9.99 9.08
N ALA A 466 14.83 -10.22 10.09
CA ALA A 466 14.60 -9.26 11.17
C ALA A 466 15.68 -9.42 12.25
N PRO A 467 16.61 -8.45 12.44
CA PRO A 467 17.71 -8.58 13.39
C PRO A 467 17.24 -8.64 14.84
N ARG A 468 17.78 -9.58 15.59
CA ARG A 468 17.55 -9.77 17.03
C ARG A 468 18.49 -8.91 17.84
N ASP A 469 18.00 -8.41 18.96
CA ASP A 469 18.79 -7.75 19.99
C ASP A 469 18.40 -8.25 21.40
N MET A 470 18.82 -7.54 22.45
CA MET A 470 18.57 -7.99 23.81
C MET A 470 17.11 -7.93 24.23
N PHE A 471 16.30 -7.08 23.60
CA PHE A 471 14.86 -6.90 23.90
C PHE A 471 13.97 -7.53 22.80
N PHE A 472 14.31 -7.30 21.54
CA PHE A 472 13.52 -7.74 20.40
C PHE A 472 14.09 -9.04 19.83
N LYS A 473 13.28 -10.10 19.84
CA LYS A 473 13.70 -11.44 19.43
C LYS A 473 12.87 -12.00 18.28
N PRO A 474 12.74 -11.28 17.15
CA PRO A 474 11.98 -11.78 16.03
C PRO A 474 12.59 -13.06 15.46
N ILE A 475 11.76 -13.85 14.78
CA ILE A 475 12.20 -15.00 13.99
C ILE A 475 12.37 -14.54 12.55
N SER A 476 13.49 -14.90 11.94
CA SER A 476 13.70 -14.76 10.50
C SER A 476 13.04 -15.92 9.78
N TRP A 477 12.40 -15.66 8.66
CA TRP A 477 11.72 -16.69 7.89
C TRP A 477 11.75 -16.39 6.39
N GLY A 478 11.48 -17.40 5.59
CA GLY A 478 11.38 -17.25 4.15
C GLY A 478 10.57 -18.34 3.51
N ILE A 479 10.16 -18.07 2.29
CA ILE A 479 9.54 -19.06 1.39
C ILE A 479 9.97 -18.73 -0.03
N ASP A 480 10.28 -19.75 -0.82
CA ASP A 480 10.58 -19.64 -2.25
C ASP A 480 9.74 -20.69 -2.99
N LEU A 481 8.83 -20.23 -3.84
CA LEU A 481 7.91 -21.05 -4.63
C LEU A 481 8.16 -20.77 -6.10
N GLY A 482 8.32 -21.82 -6.89
CA GLY A 482 8.54 -21.60 -8.31
C GLY A 482 8.82 -22.89 -9.08
N TYR A 483 9.47 -22.70 -10.20
CA TYR A 483 9.96 -23.71 -11.10
C TYR A 483 11.46 -23.46 -11.31
N GLU A 484 12.25 -24.51 -11.34
CA GLU A 484 13.70 -24.42 -11.46
C GLU A 484 14.26 -25.62 -12.20
N HIS A 485 15.20 -25.37 -13.09
CA HIS A 485 16.12 -26.40 -13.60
C HIS A 485 17.03 -26.84 -12.45
N PHE A 486 16.96 -28.12 -12.09
CA PHE A 486 17.70 -28.66 -10.96
C PHE A 486 18.10 -30.09 -11.24
N LYS A 487 19.28 -30.48 -10.84
CA LYS A 487 19.87 -31.83 -10.95
C LYS A 487 19.63 -32.57 -12.29
N GLU A 488 20.71 -32.82 -13.03
CA GLU A 488 20.70 -33.50 -14.33
C GLU A 488 19.82 -32.81 -15.39
N GLU A 489 19.76 -31.47 -15.33
CA GLU A 489 18.96 -30.61 -16.22
C GLU A 489 17.46 -30.94 -16.25
N ASN A 490 16.94 -31.45 -15.15
CA ASN A 490 15.53 -31.74 -15.01
C ASN A 490 14.75 -30.56 -14.43
N ASP A 491 13.49 -30.45 -14.84
CA ASP A 491 12.54 -29.43 -14.46
C ASP A 491 11.73 -29.84 -13.25
N TYR A 492 11.74 -29.00 -12.21
CA TYR A 492 11.02 -29.27 -10.99
C TYR A 492 10.18 -28.04 -10.55
N LEU A 493 9.01 -28.33 -9.99
CA LEU A 493 8.34 -27.40 -9.10
C LEU A 493 9.08 -27.36 -7.77
N LYS A 494 9.36 -26.17 -7.26
CA LYS A 494 10.13 -25.93 -6.05
C LYS A 494 9.29 -25.31 -4.96
N ILE A 495 9.42 -25.83 -3.76
CA ILE A 495 8.93 -25.23 -2.52
C ILE A 495 10.09 -25.24 -1.53
N LYS A 496 10.52 -24.06 -1.07
CA LYS A 496 11.60 -23.90 -0.10
C LYS A 496 11.17 -23.02 1.08
N PRO A 497 10.62 -23.59 2.16
CA PRO A 497 10.46 -22.88 3.42
C PRO A 497 11.80 -22.72 4.13
N GLU A 498 11.98 -21.58 4.79
CA GLU A 498 13.16 -21.26 5.61
C GLU A 498 12.72 -20.65 6.95
N ILE A 499 13.43 -21.01 8.04
CA ILE A 499 13.26 -20.42 9.37
C ILE A 499 14.60 -20.25 10.05
N GLY A 500 14.80 -19.16 10.77
CA GLY A 500 16.10 -18.92 11.39
C GLY A 500 16.19 -17.66 12.22
N LEU A 501 17.40 -17.20 12.36
CA LEU A 501 17.75 -16.05 13.20
C LEU A 501 18.64 -15.11 12.39
N SER A 502 18.48 -13.80 12.61
CA SER A 502 19.42 -12.81 12.12
C SER A 502 19.89 -11.90 13.25
N PHE A 503 21.09 -11.39 13.10
CA PHE A 503 21.76 -10.47 14.01
C PHE A 503 22.39 -9.36 13.18
N GLY A 504 22.42 -8.17 13.72
CA GLY A 504 23.02 -7.04 13.02
C GLY A 504 22.45 -5.72 13.47
N GLN A 505 23.02 -4.67 12.93
CA GLN A 505 22.65 -3.31 13.28
C GLN A 505 22.63 -2.45 12.02
N ASN A 506 21.56 -1.70 11.83
CA ASN A 506 21.36 -0.73 10.74
C ASN A 506 21.55 -1.31 9.32
N LYS A 507 22.78 -1.37 8.82
CA LYS A 507 23.11 -1.69 7.43
C LYS A 507 23.76 -3.07 7.25
N ASP A 508 24.05 -3.77 8.34
CA ASP A 508 24.77 -5.05 8.33
C ASP A 508 23.94 -6.13 8.97
N TYR A 509 23.84 -7.30 8.35
CA TYR A 509 23.25 -8.49 8.97
C TYR A 509 24.09 -9.73 8.76
N ILE A 510 24.12 -10.56 9.79
CA ILE A 510 24.50 -11.96 9.71
C ILE A 510 23.24 -12.77 10.00
N TYR A 511 23.00 -13.80 9.21
CA TYR A 511 21.83 -14.66 9.42
C TYR A 511 22.20 -16.14 9.30
N THR A 512 21.41 -16.96 9.98
CA THR A 512 21.44 -18.42 9.82
C THR A 512 20.02 -18.92 9.70
N MET A 513 19.77 -19.77 8.69
CA MET A 513 18.45 -20.31 8.39
C MET A 513 18.54 -21.84 8.29
N LEU A 514 17.56 -22.53 8.81
CA LEU A 514 17.25 -23.90 8.46
C LEU A 514 16.30 -23.88 7.27
N SER A 515 16.55 -24.71 6.28
CA SER A 515 15.76 -24.79 5.06
C SER A 515 15.38 -26.23 4.73
N SER A 516 14.30 -26.40 3.98
CA SER A 516 13.95 -27.65 3.33
C SER A 516 13.64 -27.33 1.88
N ASN A 517 14.39 -27.90 0.93
CA ASN A 517 14.02 -27.85 -0.48
C ASN A 517 13.15 -29.04 -0.80
N ILE A 518 11.99 -28.81 -1.39
CA ILE A 518 11.07 -29.82 -1.89
C ILE A 518 10.92 -29.57 -3.38
N TYR A 519 11.42 -30.53 -4.17
CA TYR A 519 11.33 -30.50 -5.62
C TYR A 519 10.38 -31.62 -6.09
N TYR A 520 9.40 -31.24 -6.88
CA TYR A 520 8.37 -32.17 -7.38
C TYR A 520 8.39 -32.22 -8.90
N LYS A 521 8.47 -33.45 -9.44
CA LYS A 521 8.28 -33.79 -10.84
C LYS A 521 7.39 -35.04 -10.90
N ALA A 522 6.63 -35.25 -11.96
CA ALA A 522 5.55 -36.25 -12.04
C ALA A 522 5.89 -37.65 -11.46
N ASN A 523 7.13 -38.11 -11.58
CA ASN A 523 7.57 -39.44 -11.10
C ASN A 523 8.74 -39.34 -10.10
N GLU A 524 9.10 -38.15 -9.67
CA GLU A 524 10.25 -37.92 -8.81
C GLU A 524 10.00 -36.83 -7.77
N GLN A 525 10.35 -37.13 -6.52
CA GLN A 525 10.33 -36.17 -5.43
C GLN A 525 11.71 -36.16 -4.79
N LEU A 526 12.28 -34.96 -4.72
CA LEU A 526 13.50 -34.70 -3.96
C LEU A 526 13.16 -33.83 -2.78
N ALA A 527 13.64 -34.18 -1.61
CA ALA A 527 13.51 -33.37 -0.43
C ALA A 527 14.86 -33.23 0.27
N SER A 528 15.20 -32.05 0.74
CA SER A 528 16.41 -31.81 1.53
C SER A 528 16.08 -31.23 2.90
N ILE A 529 17.04 -31.41 3.80
CA ILE A 529 17.17 -30.59 5.00
C ILE A 529 18.51 -29.88 4.88
N GLY A 530 18.53 -28.59 5.08
CA GLY A 530 19.72 -27.79 4.89
C GLY A 530 19.84 -26.62 5.85
N THR A 531 20.99 -25.99 5.77
CA THR A 531 21.29 -24.75 6.48
C THR A 531 21.83 -23.71 5.52
N ASN A 532 21.56 -22.46 5.85
CA ASN A 532 22.02 -21.32 5.08
C ASN A 532 22.60 -20.30 6.07
N ILE A 533 23.83 -19.89 5.87
CA ILE A 533 24.50 -18.86 6.67
C ILE A 533 24.93 -17.76 5.71
N GLY A 534 24.61 -16.52 6.02
CA GLY A 534 24.97 -15.41 5.16
C GLY A 534 25.25 -14.11 5.90
N PHE A 535 25.86 -13.22 5.16
CA PHE A 535 26.18 -11.86 5.58
C PHE A 535 25.79 -10.91 4.45
N VAL A 536 25.17 -9.78 4.79
CA VAL A 536 24.84 -8.71 3.85
C VAL A 536 25.17 -7.37 4.49
N THR A 537 25.82 -6.49 3.73
CA THR A 537 26.14 -5.11 4.15
C THR A 537 25.72 -4.10 3.08
N ASN A 538 25.14 -2.99 3.55
CA ASN A 538 24.86 -1.77 2.79
C ASN A 538 25.63 -0.56 3.39
N ARG A 539 26.71 -0.82 4.12
CA ARG A 539 27.47 0.23 4.83
C ARG A 539 28.22 1.16 3.86
N PHE A 540 28.65 0.63 2.75
CA PHE A 540 29.41 1.40 1.75
C PHE A 540 28.44 2.15 0.84
N LYS A 541 28.69 3.44 0.66
CA LYS A 541 27.89 4.25 -0.26
C LYS A 541 27.93 3.61 -1.66
N ASP A 542 26.77 3.52 -2.30
CA ASP A 542 26.58 2.98 -3.64
C ASP A 542 26.95 1.49 -3.83
N PHE A 543 27.38 0.77 -2.78
CA PHE A 543 27.70 -0.66 -2.84
C PHE A 543 26.86 -1.46 -1.86
N LYS A 544 26.36 -2.59 -2.35
CA LYS A 544 25.82 -3.67 -1.53
C LYS A 544 26.65 -4.92 -1.73
N ILE A 545 27.06 -5.54 -0.64
CA ILE A 545 27.91 -6.74 -0.66
C ILE A 545 27.23 -7.82 0.15
N GLY A 546 27.22 -9.04 -0.36
CA GLY A 546 26.70 -10.20 0.37
C GLY A 546 27.52 -11.45 0.13
N LEU A 547 27.51 -12.29 1.16
CA LEU A 547 28.09 -13.63 1.15
C LEU A 547 27.07 -14.60 1.68
N ASN A 548 26.96 -15.77 1.08
CA ASN A 548 26.04 -16.80 1.48
C ASN A 548 26.68 -18.17 1.31
N TYR A 549 26.52 -19.05 2.29
CA TYR A 549 26.89 -20.45 2.20
C TYR A 549 25.69 -21.29 2.56
N SER A 550 25.34 -22.23 1.70
CA SER A 550 24.28 -23.21 1.96
C SER A 550 24.82 -24.64 1.89
N TYR A 551 24.23 -25.47 2.72
CA TYR A 551 24.45 -26.91 2.74
C TYR A 551 23.10 -27.62 2.80
N ASP A 552 22.81 -28.48 1.82
CA ASP A 552 21.57 -29.22 1.70
C ASP A 552 21.86 -30.70 1.54
N LYS A 553 21.26 -31.54 2.39
CA LYS A 553 21.33 -33.00 2.31
C LYS A 553 20.00 -33.55 1.83
N TYR A 554 20.02 -34.24 0.70
CA TYR A 554 18.83 -34.75 0.02
C TYR A 554 18.53 -36.23 0.37
N ASN A 555 17.26 -36.60 0.26
CA ASN A 555 16.76 -37.96 0.54
C ASN A 555 17.33 -39.07 -0.38
N LYS A 556 17.94 -38.71 -1.50
CA LYS A 556 18.61 -39.66 -2.45
C LYS A 556 20.13 -39.77 -2.24
N ASN A 557 20.60 -39.52 -1.01
CA ASN A 557 22.01 -39.66 -0.61
C ASN A 557 22.99 -38.77 -1.40
N PHE A 558 22.57 -37.61 -1.87
CA PHE A 558 23.48 -36.60 -2.38
C PHE A 558 23.41 -35.33 -1.53
N GLU A 559 24.44 -34.53 -1.62
CA GLU A 559 24.60 -33.29 -0.89
C GLU A 559 24.84 -32.17 -1.90
N ASN A 560 24.30 -30.96 -1.59
CA ASN A 560 24.66 -29.74 -2.29
C ASN A 560 25.34 -28.79 -1.33
N LYS A 561 26.50 -28.27 -1.71
CA LYS A 561 27.24 -27.22 -1.02
C LYS A 561 27.42 -26.06 -1.98
N GLN A 562 26.87 -24.93 -1.62
CA GLN A 562 26.89 -23.77 -2.47
C GLN A 562 27.46 -22.58 -1.69
N PHE A 563 28.43 -21.89 -2.29
CA PHE A 563 28.91 -20.62 -1.82
C PHE A 563 28.58 -19.55 -2.86
N GLU A 564 28.01 -18.46 -2.41
CA GLU A 564 27.69 -17.31 -3.24
C GLU A 564 28.26 -16.04 -2.63
N GLY A 565 28.93 -15.23 -3.45
CA GLY A 565 29.33 -13.87 -3.13
C GLY A 565 28.77 -12.92 -4.17
N PHE A 566 28.29 -11.75 -3.75
CA PHE A 566 27.82 -10.75 -4.69
C PHE A 566 28.25 -9.33 -4.28
N ILE A 567 28.42 -8.49 -5.30
CA ILE A 567 28.62 -7.06 -5.19
C ILE A 567 27.67 -6.39 -6.17
N THR A 568 26.84 -5.48 -5.68
CA THR A 568 25.99 -4.61 -6.50
C THR A 568 26.46 -3.20 -6.34
N TYR A 569 26.76 -2.53 -7.46
CA TYR A 569 27.16 -1.13 -7.51
C TYR A 569 26.08 -0.28 -8.14
N LYS A 570 25.62 0.74 -7.43
CA LYS A 570 24.61 1.70 -7.87
C LYS A 570 25.21 2.68 -8.88
N LEU A 571 24.80 2.60 -10.14
CA LEU A 571 25.18 3.56 -11.18
C LEU A 571 24.38 4.86 -11.06
N ASN A 572 23.08 4.71 -10.90
CA ASN A 572 22.14 5.80 -10.66
C ASN A 572 20.90 5.25 -9.93
N ARG A 573 19.84 6.05 -9.79
CA ARG A 573 18.59 5.63 -9.13
C ARG A 573 18.05 4.30 -9.70
N ASN A 574 18.03 4.15 -11.02
CA ASN A 574 17.37 3.06 -11.72
C ASN A 574 18.32 2.14 -12.50
N ALA A 575 19.62 2.15 -12.18
CA ALA A 575 20.57 1.23 -12.81
C ALA A 575 21.66 0.78 -11.84
N SER A 576 22.04 -0.50 -11.93
CA SER A 576 23.14 -1.08 -11.15
C SER A 576 24.01 -2.03 -11.97
N LEU A 577 25.28 -2.14 -11.58
CA LEU A 577 26.19 -3.19 -12.03
C LEU A 577 26.21 -4.31 -10.98
N ASN A 578 26.25 -5.54 -11.44
CA ASN A 578 26.23 -6.71 -10.57
C ASN A 578 27.42 -7.62 -10.89
N LEU A 579 28.14 -8.01 -9.85
CA LEU A 579 29.14 -9.05 -9.90
C LEU A 579 28.71 -10.16 -8.94
N ARG A 580 28.60 -11.39 -9.42
CA ARG A 580 28.23 -12.56 -8.61
C ARG A 580 29.23 -13.68 -8.84
N TYR A 581 29.69 -14.28 -7.78
CA TYR A 581 30.48 -15.48 -7.79
C TYR A 581 29.68 -16.59 -7.15
N LEU A 582 29.58 -17.73 -7.83
CA LEU A 582 28.89 -18.92 -7.38
C LEU A 582 29.85 -20.09 -7.46
N ASN A 583 30.06 -20.80 -6.35
CA ASN A 583 30.69 -22.10 -6.32
C ASN A 583 29.63 -23.11 -5.92
N ASP A 584 29.29 -24.01 -6.81
CA ASP A 584 28.25 -25.03 -6.64
C ASP A 584 28.84 -26.41 -6.91
N ASN A 585 28.50 -27.39 -6.09
CA ASN A 585 28.94 -28.77 -6.27
C ASN A 585 27.78 -29.73 -6.57
N LEU A 586 26.67 -29.22 -7.07
CA LEU A 586 25.47 -30.00 -7.34
C LEU A 586 25.69 -31.05 -8.44
N TYR A 587 26.45 -30.69 -9.48
CA TYR A 587 26.77 -31.55 -10.64
C TYR A 587 28.24 -31.98 -10.63
N GLU A 588 29.09 -31.08 -11.02
CA GLU A 588 30.53 -31.12 -10.86
C GLU A 588 30.91 -29.79 -10.17
N LYS A 589 32.06 -29.74 -9.51
CA LYS A 589 32.50 -28.54 -8.84
C LYS A 589 32.67 -27.43 -9.88
N GLU A 590 31.73 -26.52 -9.94
CA GLU A 590 31.72 -25.38 -10.86
C GLU A 590 31.95 -24.07 -10.12
N ASP A 591 32.87 -23.27 -10.66
CA ASP A 591 33.12 -21.90 -10.26
C ASP A 591 32.55 -20.99 -11.36
N ILE A 592 31.46 -20.29 -11.06
CA ILE A 592 30.78 -19.42 -12.03
C ILE A 592 30.94 -17.97 -11.58
N LEU A 593 31.55 -17.15 -12.42
CA LEU A 593 31.58 -15.70 -12.25
C LEU A 593 30.60 -15.05 -13.22
N LYS A 594 29.63 -14.32 -12.68
CA LYS A 594 28.61 -13.60 -13.46
C LYS A 594 28.83 -12.09 -13.33
N VAL A 595 28.81 -11.39 -14.46
CA VAL A 595 28.80 -9.92 -14.53
C VAL A 595 27.52 -9.51 -15.23
N GLY A 596 26.85 -8.49 -14.70
CA GLY A 596 25.58 -8.06 -15.27
C GLY A 596 25.22 -6.62 -14.99
N VAL A 597 24.20 -6.18 -15.69
CA VAL A 597 23.55 -4.87 -15.55
C VAL A 597 22.09 -5.07 -15.22
N SER A 598 21.60 -4.32 -14.26
CA SER A 598 20.18 -4.27 -13.95
C SER A 598 19.63 -2.88 -14.21
N TYR A 599 18.43 -2.83 -14.80
CA TYR A 599 17.67 -1.61 -15.01
C TYR A 599 16.30 -1.74 -14.33
N TYR A 600 15.92 -0.71 -13.59
CA TYR A 600 14.67 -0.64 -12.82
C TYR A 600 13.71 0.37 -13.48
N PHE A 601 12.40 0.03 -13.56
CA PHE A 601 11.39 0.85 -14.24
C PHE A 601 9.97 0.68 -13.67
#